data_43fc3f6e3ef4b55ca803651091529c8b
#
_entry.id   43fc3f6e3ef4b55ca803651091529c8b
#
_cell.length_a   1.000
_cell.length_b   1.000
_cell.length_c   1.000
_cell.angle_alpha   90.00
_cell.angle_beta   90.00
_cell.angle_gamma   90.00
#
_symmetry.space_group_name_H-M   'P 1'
#
loop_
_entity.id
_entity.type
_entity.pdbx_description
1 polymer ?
#
loop_
_entity_poly.entity_id
_entity_poly.type
_entity_poly.pdbx_seq_one_letter_code
_entity_poly.pdbx_strand_id
1 'polypeptide(L)'
;MMENNLKDHWEHIYTNKQPHEVSWTQEIPTTSLKLIEELNLSKNANIIDVGGGDSHLVDHLLKMGFTNLTVLDISAAAIERAKERLQSDANKVKWIVSDILDFQPNTAYSLWHDRASFHFQITEQAISKYLSILNKGTKDYAIIGGFSTEGPKKCSALEIKQYNEEALQECMAIADLKTLKTLRADHITPMGGSQNFLFGVFQKHA
;
A
#
# COMPACT_ATOMS: atom_id res chain seq x y z
N MET A 1 -8.76 -0.13 -22.82
CA MET A 1 -7.49 -0.68 -23.37
C MET A 1 -6.25 -0.41 -22.50
N MET A 2 -6.24 0.55 -21.55
CA MET A 2 -5.10 0.75 -20.64
C MET A 2 -5.16 -0.14 -19.38
N GLU A 3 -6.34 -0.53 -18.91
CA GLU A 3 -6.52 -1.32 -17.66
C GLU A 3 -5.96 -2.74 -17.76
N ASN A 4 -6.11 -3.43 -18.90
CA ASN A 4 -5.50 -4.75 -19.09
C ASN A 4 -3.97 -4.71 -19.07
N ASN A 5 -3.36 -3.56 -19.41
CA ASN A 5 -1.91 -3.43 -19.47
C ASN A 5 -1.25 -3.38 -18.06
N LEU A 6 -1.91 -2.77 -17.06
CA LEU A 6 -1.34 -2.66 -15.71
C LEU A 6 -1.38 -4.00 -14.98
N LYS A 7 -2.51 -4.71 -15.05
CA LYS A 7 -2.64 -6.06 -14.47
C LYS A 7 -1.66 -7.03 -15.10
N ASP A 8 -1.59 -7.07 -16.42
CA ASP A 8 -0.67 -7.97 -17.14
C ASP A 8 0.80 -7.65 -16.83
N HIS A 9 1.14 -6.35 -16.66
CA HIS A 9 2.47 -5.93 -16.26
C HIS A 9 2.85 -6.51 -14.88
N TRP A 10 2.00 -6.31 -13.85
CA TRP A 10 2.27 -6.79 -12.50
C TRP A 10 2.26 -8.32 -12.42
N GLU A 11 1.32 -8.96 -13.10
CA GLU A 11 1.29 -10.42 -13.19
C GLU A 11 2.58 -10.96 -13.81
N HIS A 12 3.07 -10.34 -14.91
CA HIS A 12 4.33 -10.71 -15.54
C HIS A 12 5.52 -10.52 -14.59
N ILE A 13 5.59 -9.39 -13.87
CA ILE A 13 6.67 -9.12 -12.92
C ILE A 13 6.70 -10.19 -11.82
N TYR A 14 5.57 -10.43 -11.16
CA TYR A 14 5.53 -11.39 -10.06
C TYR A 14 5.64 -12.85 -10.50
N THR A 15 5.34 -13.16 -11.75
CA THR A 15 5.59 -14.51 -12.30
C THR A 15 7.07 -14.74 -12.61
N ASN A 16 7.80 -13.71 -13.08
CA ASN A 16 9.13 -13.93 -13.69
C ASN A 16 10.29 -13.39 -12.84
N LYS A 17 10.07 -12.49 -11.88
CA LYS A 17 11.13 -11.91 -11.05
C LYS A 17 11.09 -12.44 -9.62
N GLN A 18 12.25 -12.61 -9.03
CA GLN A 18 12.40 -12.95 -7.63
C GLN A 18 12.35 -11.68 -6.74
N PRO A 19 12.01 -11.79 -5.43
CA PRO A 19 11.94 -10.65 -4.53
C PRO A 19 13.20 -9.78 -4.50
N HIS A 20 14.38 -10.37 -4.61
CA HIS A 20 15.66 -9.63 -4.60
C HIS A 20 15.95 -8.88 -5.92
N GLU A 21 15.20 -9.15 -6.98
CA GLU A 21 15.33 -8.49 -8.30
C GLU A 21 14.41 -7.28 -8.47
N VAL A 22 13.57 -6.99 -7.46
CA VAL A 22 12.63 -5.88 -7.51
C VAL A 22 12.95 -4.85 -6.44
N SER A 23 12.86 -3.56 -6.79
CA SER A 23 13.38 -2.48 -5.97
C SER A 23 12.55 -2.18 -4.72
N TRP A 24 11.32 -2.63 -4.65
CA TRP A 24 10.39 -2.29 -3.55
C TRP A 24 10.38 -3.30 -2.42
N THR A 25 11.04 -4.45 -2.57
CA THR A 25 11.06 -5.52 -1.56
C THR A 25 11.75 -5.06 -0.28
N GLN A 26 11.11 -5.36 0.84
CA GLN A 26 11.64 -5.17 2.19
C GLN A 26 11.32 -6.42 3.02
N GLU A 27 12.34 -7.06 3.57
CA GLU A 27 12.12 -8.16 4.53
C GLU A 27 11.45 -7.65 5.81
N ILE A 28 11.85 -6.46 6.26
CA ILE A 28 11.23 -5.77 7.39
C ILE A 28 10.79 -4.38 6.90
N PRO A 29 9.50 -4.14 6.68
CA PRO A 29 8.97 -2.82 6.29
C PRO A 29 8.94 -1.86 7.49
N THR A 30 10.12 -1.50 8.00
CA THR A 30 10.35 -0.82 9.28
C THR A 30 9.54 0.45 9.40
N THR A 31 9.48 1.28 8.34
CA THR A 31 8.73 2.54 8.39
C THR A 31 7.24 2.29 8.56
N SER A 32 6.65 1.39 7.76
CA SER A 32 5.23 1.03 7.88
C SER A 32 4.91 0.46 9.25
N LEU A 33 5.73 -0.47 9.74
CA LEU A 33 5.54 -1.09 11.06
C LEU A 33 5.57 -0.05 12.19
N LYS A 34 6.57 0.83 12.19
CA LYS A 34 6.68 1.91 13.18
C LYS A 34 5.45 2.82 13.17
N LEU A 35 4.97 3.21 11.98
CA LEU A 35 3.79 4.06 11.85
C LEU A 35 2.52 3.36 12.36
N ILE A 36 2.38 2.06 12.10
CA ILE A 36 1.24 1.25 12.58
C ILE A 36 1.30 1.09 14.11
N GLU A 37 2.48 0.83 14.68
CA GLU A 37 2.67 0.73 16.14
C GLU A 37 2.28 2.02 16.86
N GLU A 38 2.67 3.18 16.32
CA GLU A 38 2.34 4.49 16.89
C GLU A 38 0.84 4.79 16.96
N LEU A 39 0.02 4.15 16.12
CA LEU A 39 -1.43 4.29 16.14
C LEU A 39 -2.09 3.53 17.30
N ASN A 40 -1.38 2.66 18.01
CA ASN A 40 -1.87 1.88 19.15
C ASN A 40 -3.21 1.18 18.88
N LEU A 41 -3.35 0.58 17.70
CA LEU A 41 -4.58 -0.09 17.29
C LEU A 41 -4.84 -1.36 18.11
N SER A 42 -6.10 -1.63 18.36
CA SER A 42 -6.52 -2.93 18.96
C SER A 42 -6.11 -4.09 18.04
N LYS A 43 -5.70 -5.23 18.61
CA LYS A 43 -5.26 -6.39 17.81
C LYS A 43 -6.38 -7.00 16.95
N ASN A 44 -7.63 -6.69 17.23
CA ASN A 44 -8.77 -7.03 16.38
C ASN A 44 -9.18 -5.91 15.40
N ALA A 45 -8.39 -4.84 15.28
CA ALA A 45 -8.63 -3.78 14.30
C ALA A 45 -8.61 -4.36 12.88
N ASN A 46 -9.59 -3.92 12.07
CA ASN A 46 -9.68 -4.33 10.67
C ASN A 46 -8.67 -3.53 9.83
N ILE A 47 -7.66 -4.19 9.29
CA ILE A 47 -6.56 -3.56 8.53
C ILE A 47 -6.60 -4.05 7.10
N ILE A 48 -6.48 -3.13 6.14
CA ILE A 48 -6.22 -3.45 4.73
C ILE A 48 -4.85 -2.94 4.31
N ASP A 49 -4.08 -3.81 3.62
CA ASP A 49 -2.84 -3.48 2.92
C ASP A 49 -3.11 -3.46 1.42
N VAL A 50 -3.13 -2.28 0.82
CA VAL A 50 -3.46 -2.04 -0.59
C VAL A 50 -2.19 -2.07 -1.43
N GLY A 51 -2.20 -2.87 -2.50
CA GLY A 51 -0.98 -3.18 -3.25
C GLY A 51 0.01 -3.98 -2.41
N GLY A 52 -0.50 -4.73 -1.41
CA GLY A 52 0.32 -5.48 -0.48
C GLY A 52 1.07 -6.66 -1.12
N GLY A 53 0.49 -7.24 -2.16
CA GLY A 53 1.11 -8.26 -3.00
C GLY A 53 1.97 -9.26 -2.24
N ASP A 54 3.23 -9.34 -2.61
CA ASP A 54 4.27 -10.17 -1.97
C ASP A 54 5.00 -9.44 -0.81
N SER A 55 4.42 -8.36 -0.27
CA SER A 55 4.97 -7.64 0.88
C SER A 55 5.02 -8.51 2.14
N HIS A 56 6.09 -8.34 2.94
CA HIS A 56 6.21 -8.98 4.25
C HIS A 56 5.45 -8.24 5.37
N LEU A 57 4.72 -7.16 5.06
CA LEU A 57 3.98 -6.42 6.08
C LEU A 57 2.96 -7.30 6.79
N VAL A 58 2.20 -8.10 6.05
CA VAL A 58 1.19 -9.01 6.60
C VAL A 58 1.79 -10.06 7.55
N ASP A 59 3.01 -10.56 7.24
CA ASP A 59 3.73 -11.51 8.10
C ASP A 59 4.04 -10.90 9.48
N HIS A 60 4.51 -9.64 9.47
CA HIS A 60 4.82 -8.91 10.69
C HIS A 60 3.57 -8.54 11.47
N LEU A 61 2.48 -8.14 10.81
CA LEU A 61 1.21 -7.85 11.47
C LEU A 61 0.63 -9.08 12.16
N LEU A 62 0.71 -10.26 11.54
CA LEU A 62 0.32 -11.52 12.17
C LEU A 62 1.18 -11.82 13.41
N LYS A 63 2.52 -11.66 13.31
CA LYS A 63 3.44 -11.81 14.45
C LYS A 63 3.16 -10.82 15.59
N MET A 64 2.71 -9.62 15.26
CA MET A 64 2.28 -8.60 16.23
C MET A 64 0.91 -8.92 16.86
N GLY A 65 0.24 -9.98 16.42
CA GLY A 65 -1.03 -10.46 16.95
C GLY A 65 -2.28 -9.82 16.37
N PHE A 66 -2.19 -9.12 15.22
CA PHE A 66 -3.38 -8.65 14.53
C PHE A 66 -4.15 -9.82 13.91
N THR A 67 -5.47 -9.80 14.02
CA THR A 67 -6.34 -10.94 13.65
C THR A 67 -7.27 -10.66 12.47
N ASN A 68 -7.48 -9.39 12.11
CA ASN A 68 -8.37 -8.99 11.01
C ASN A 68 -7.60 -8.29 9.90
N LEU A 69 -6.88 -9.08 9.10
CA LEU A 69 -6.03 -8.58 8.03
C LEU A 69 -6.63 -8.87 6.66
N THR A 70 -6.57 -7.87 5.79
CA THR A 70 -6.92 -7.99 4.37
C THR A 70 -5.73 -7.51 3.55
N VAL A 71 -5.36 -8.28 2.53
CA VAL A 71 -4.38 -7.86 1.51
C VAL A 71 -5.10 -7.77 0.18
N LEU A 72 -4.97 -6.63 -0.48
CA LEU A 72 -5.50 -6.40 -1.82
C LEU A 72 -4.34 -6.15 -2.78
N ASP A 73 -4.33 -6.86 -3.89
CA ASP A 73 -3.37 -6.63 -4.97
C ASP A 73 -4.01 -6.92 -6.33
N ILE A 74 -3.49 -6.28 -7.36
CA ILE A 74 -3.94 -6.49 -8.73
C ILE A 74 -3.40 -7.81 -9.31
N SER A 75 -2.25 -8.31 -8.81
CA SER A 75 -1.59 -9.54 -9.26
C SER A 75 -2.00 -10.74 -8.42
N ALA A 76 -2.55 -11.75 -9.07
CA ALA A 76 -2.80 -13.04 -8.45
C ALA A 76 -1.48 -13.75 -8.08
N ALA A 77 -0.45 -13.67 -8.94
CA ALA A 77 0.86 -14.27 -8.68
C ALA A 77 1.52 -13.70 -7.42
N ALA A 78 1.41 -12.38 -7.18
CA ALA A 78 1.92 -11.75 -5.96
C ALA A 78 1.23 -12.30 -4.70
N ILE A 79 -0.10 -12.42 -4.73
CA ILE A 79 -0.89 -12.97 -3.63
C ILE A 79 -0.54 -14.44 -3.37
N GLU A 80 -0.42 -15.26 -4.41
CA GLU A 80 -0.07 -16.68 -4.23
C GLU A 80 1.33 -16.84 -3.61
N ARG A 81 2.32 -16.03 -3.99
CA ARG A 81 3.63 -16.01 -3.34
C ARG A 81 3.54 -15.70 -1.84
N ALA A 82 2.75 -14.71 -1.46
CA ALA A 82 2.54 -14.37 -0.05
C ALA A 82 1.88 -15.52 0.71
N LYS A 83 0.87 -16.17 0.12
CA LYS A 83 0.21 -17.35 0.71
C LYS A 83 1.16 -18.53 0.87
N GLU A 84 1.97 -18.84 -0.14
CA GLU A 84 2.99 -19.89 -0.09
C GLU A 84 4.00 -19.63 1.04
N ARG A 85 4.48 -18.39 1.18
CA ARG A 85 5.39 -17.97 2.25
C ARG A 85 4.77 -18.12 3.65
N LEU A 86 3.50 -17.72 3.80
CA LEU A 86 2.77 -17.80 5.07
C LEU A 86 2.29 -19.20 5.43
N GLN A 87 2.20 -20.12 4.46
CA GLN A 87 1.73 -21.49 4.67
C GLN A 87 0.35 -21.52 5.38
N SER A 88 0.24 -22.19 6.51
CA SER A 88 -1.02 -22.29 7.27
C SER A 88 -1.54 -20.92 7.76
N ASP A 89 -0.67 -19.96 8.01
CA ASP A 89 -1.06 -18.62 8.47
C ASP A 89 -1.77 -17.80 7.37
N ALA A 90 -1.65 -18.18 6.10
CA ALA A 90 -2.39 -17.57 5.00
C ALA A 90 -3.92 -17.65 5.21
N ASN A 91 -4.42 -18.66 5.92
CA ASN A 91 -5.84 -18.82 6.24
C ASN A 91 -6.37 -17.78 7.25
N LYS A 92 -5.47 -17.03 7.92
CA LYS A 92 -5.80 -15.96 8.86
C LYS A 92 -5.98 -14.60 8.17
N VAL A 93 -5.72 -14.53 6.85
CA VAL A 93 -5.73 -13.29 6.07
C VAL A 93 -6.79 -13.38 4.99
N LYS A 94 -7.53 -12.29 4.79
CA LYS A 94 -8.43 -12.15 3.64
C LYS A 94 -7.64 -11.65 2.43
N TRP A 95 -7.66 -12.39 1.35
CA TRP A 95 -6.97 -12.07 0.11
C TRP A 95 -7.95 -11.58 -0.95
N ILE A 96 -7.64 -10.47 -1.61
CA ILE A 96 -8.46 -9.88 -2.67
C ILE A 96 -7.58 -9.61 -3.89
N VAL A 97 -7.87 -10.26 -5.01
CA VAL A 97 -7.25 -9.96 -6.31
C VAL A 97 -8.14 -8.98 -7.04
N SER A 98 -7.75 -7.72 -7.09
CA SER A 98 -8.52 -6.65 -7.75
C SER A 98 -7.63 -5.46 -8.07
N ASP A 99 -7.93 -4.74 -9.15
CA ASP A 99 -7.49 -3.36 -9.27
C ASP A 99 -8.12 -2.55 -8.13
N ILE A 100 -7.33 -1.68 -7.50
CA ILE A 100 -7.83 -0.80 -6.45
C ILE A 100 -8.96 0.11 -6.95
N LEU A 101 -8.89 0.52 -8.20
CA LEU A 101 -9.93 1.36 -8.79
C LEU A 101 -11.27 0.63 -8.98
N ASP A 102 -11.28 -0.71 -9.02
CA ASP A 102 -12.49 -1.52 -9.11
C ASP A 102 -12.94 -2.07 -7.75
N PHE A 103 -12.12 -1.85 -6.72
CA PHE A 103 -12.44 -2.31 -5.39
C PHE A 103 -13.62 -1.56 -4.79
N GLN A 104 -14.58 -2.31 -4.28
CA GLN A 104 -15.73 -1.78 -3.55
C GLN A 104 -15.68 -2.28 -2.12
N PRO A 105 -15.21 -1.46 -1.16
CA PRO A 105 -15.18 -1.85 0.23
C PRO A 105 -16.60 -2.06 0.75
N ASN A 106 -16.90 -3.28 1.18
CA ASN A 106 -18.17 -3.65 1.83
C ASN A 106 -18.14 -3.45 3.35
N THR A 107 -17.00 -3.07 3.89
CA THR A 107 -16.77 -2.70 5.28
C THR A 107 -15.67 -1.65 5.33
N ALA A 108 -15.74 -0.74 6.30
CA ALA A 108 -14.67 0.22 6.52
C ALA A 108 -13.57 -0.39 7.40
N TYR A 109 -12.33 -0.03 7.11
CA TYR A 109 -11.13 -0.52 7.80
C TYR A 109 -10.68 0.49 8.85
N SER A 110 -10.29 0.01 10.03
CA SER A 110 -9.67 0.85 11.07
C SER A 110 -8.34 1.42 10.60
N LEU A 111 -7.62 0.68 9.76
CA LEU A 111 -6.43 1.18 9.08
C LEU A 111 -6.47 0.80 7.60
N TRP A 112 -6.32 1.82 6.77
CA TRP A 112 -5.98 1.69 5.36
C TRP A 112 -4.49 1.95 5.20
N HIS A 113 -3.72 0.94 4.81
CA HIS A 113 -2.30 1.07 4.50
C HIS A 113 -2.10 0.92 2.99
N ASP A 114 -1.35 1.84 2.40
CA ASP A 114 -0.93 1.81 1.01
C ASP A 114 0.52 2.29 0.92
N ARG A 115 1.40 1.40 0.50
CA ARG A 115 2.79 1.74 0.22
C ARG A 115 3.09 1.46 -1.25
N ALA A 116 3.22 2.52 -2.04
CA ALA A 116 3.57 2.48 -3.45
C ALA A 116 2.49 1.87 -4.39
N SER A 117 1.20 1.98 -4.02
CA SER A 117 0.08 1.68 -4.92
C SER A 117 -0.60 2.97 -5.41
N PHE A 118 -0.87 3.91 -4.50
CA PHE A 118 -1.48 5.20 -4.83
C PHE A 118 -0.69 6.01 -5.86
N HIS A 119 0.62 5.96 -5.84
CA HIS A 119 1.46 6.74 -6.75
C HIS A 119 1.35 6.33 -8.23
N PHE A 120 0.76 5.16 -8.54
CA PHE A 120 0.42 4.77 -9.91
C PHE A 120 -0.84 5.45 -10.46
N GLN A 121 -1.61 6.13 -9.60
CA GLN A 121 -2.76 6.92 -10.01
C GLN A 121 -2.27 8.25 -10.57
N ILE A 122 -1.98 8.31 -11.89
CA ILE A 122 -1.34 9.46 -12.52
C ILE A 122 -2.32 10.45 -13.17
N THR A 123 -3.58 10.04 -13.39
CA THR A 123 -4.61 10.90 -13.97
C THR A 123 -5.53 11.46 -12.88
N GLU A 124 -6.07 12.66 -13.07
CA GLU A 124 -7.02 13.26 -12.12
C GLU A 124 -8.24 12.36 -11.89
N GLN A 125 -8.71 11.68 -12.93
CA GLN A 125 -9.84 10.76 -12.82
C GLN A 125 -9.51 9.54 -11.95
N ALA A 126 -8.33 8.92 -12.15
CA ALA A 126 -7.89 7.78 -11.34
C ALA A 126 -7.66 8.19 -9.88
N ILE A 127 -7.04 9.34 -9.64
CA ILE A 127 -6.84 9.91 -8.31
C ILE A 127 -8.18 10.14 -7.62
N SER A 128 -9.12 10.79 -8.28
CA SER A 128 -10.45 11.07 -7.73
C SER A 128 -11.21 9.77 -7.39
N LYS A 129 -11.12 8.76 -8.27
CA LYS A 129 -11.74 7.45 -8.03
C LYS A 129 -11.10 6.75 -6.83
N TYR A 130 -9.76 6.73 -6.75
CA TYR A 130 -9.03 6.18 -5.60
C TYR A 130 -9.44 6.88 -4.29
N LEU A 131 -9.45 8.22 -4.25
CA LEU A 131 -9.82 8.99 -3.07
C LEU A 131 -11.27 8.73 -2.62
N SER A 132 -12.18 8.54 -3.56
CA SER A 132 -13.55 8.14 -3.24
C SER A 132 -13.62 6.75 -2.59
N ILE A 133 -12.81 5.79 -3.06
CA ILE A 133 -12.73 4.44 -2.50
C ILE A 133 -12.07 4.49 -1.11
N LEU A 134 -10.97 5.22 -0.98
CA LEU A 134 -10.26 5.45 0.27
C LEU A 134 -11.19 6.06 1.33
N ASN A 135 -11.95 7.10 0.95
CA ASN A 135 -12.91 7.74 1.85
C ASN A 135 -13.94 6.74 2.40
N LYS A 136 -14.53 5.92 1.52
CA LYS A 136 -15.54 4.90 1.90
C LYS A 136 -14.93 3.74 2.69
N GLY A 137 -13.69 3.38 2.37
CA GLY A 137 -13.00 2.23 2.97
C GLY A 137 -12.29 2.54 4.28
N THR A 138 -12.05 3.81 4.63
CA THR A 138 -11.34 4.19 5.85
C THR A 138 -12.32 4.58 6.95
N LYS A 139 -12.19 3.92 8.10
CA LYS A 139 -12.95 4.23 9.32
C LYS A 139 -12.17 5.17 10.24
N ASP A 140 -10.93 4.83 10.58
CA ASP A 140 -10.17 5.54 11.61
C ASP A 140 -8.91 6.22 11.03
N TYR A 141 -8.02 5.44 10.40
CA TYR A 141 -6.71 5.92 9.96
C TYR A 141 -6.34 5.47 8.55
N ALA A 142 -5.53 6.29 7.86
CA ALA A 142 -4.84 5.90 6.64
C ALA A 142 -3.34 6.19 6.74
N ILE A 143 -2.52 5.27 6.21
CA ILE A 143 -1.08 5.47 5.98
C ILE A 143 -0.88 5.36 4.48
N ILE A 144 -0.41 6.44 3.86
CA ILE A 144 -0.15 6.50 2.42
C ILE A 144 1.34 6.79 2.21
N GLY A 145 2.04 5.88 1.54
CA GLY A 145 3.45 6.00 1.21
C GLY A 145 3.69 5.93 -0.30
N GLY A 146 4.49 6.84 -0.83
CA GLY A 146 4.86 6.86 -2.24
C GLY A 146 6.20 7.54 -2.44
N PHE A 147 6.71 7.59 -3.67
CA PHE A 147 7.94 8.33 -3.92
C PHE A 147 7.73 9.82 -3.68
N SER A 148 8.64 10.42 -2.93
CA SER A 148 8.70 11.87 -2.75
C SER A 148 9.17 12.56 -4.05
N THR A 149 9.11 13.89 -4.07
CA THR A 149 9.68 14.70 -5.17
C THR A 149 11.20 14.54 -5.32
N GLU A 150 11.88 13.95 -4.33
CA GLU A 150 13.31 13.62 -4.39
C GLU A 150 13.57 12.13 -4.74
N GLY A 151 12.50 11.33 -4.82
CA GLY A 151 12.57 9.92 -5.20
C GLY A 151 12.61 9.69 -6.72
N PRO A 152 12.55 8.43 -7.14
CA PRO A 152 12.47 8.06 -8.55
C PRO A 152 11.22 8.60 -9.24
N LYS A 153 11.32 8.91 -10.54
CA LYS A 153 10.18 9.34 -11.37
C LYS A 153 9.40 8.17 -11.99
N LYS A 154 9.92 6.95 -11.88
CA LYS A 154 9.31 5.73 -12.39
C LYS A 154 9.45 4.60 -11.36
N CYS A 155 8.50 3.70 -11.35
CA CYS A 155 8.56 2.46 -10.58
C CYS A 155 8.25 1.29 -11.52
N SER A 156 9.10 0.26 -11.56
CA SER A 156 8.94 -0.88 -12.49
C SER A 156 8.76 -0.46 -13.95
N ALA A 157 9.51 0.55 -14.41
CA ALA A 157 9.40 1.19 -15.73
C ALA A 157 8.07 1.96 -15.99
N LEU A 158 7.11 1.90 -15.07
CA LEU A 158 5.86 2.65 -15.16
C LEU A 158 6.03 4.08 -14.66
N GLU A 159 5.29 5.00 -15.24
CA GLU A 159 5.18 6.37 -14.74
C GLU A 159 4.42 6.40 -13.42
N ILE A 160 4.84 7.29 -12.52
CA ILE A 160 4.20 7.50 -11.23
C ILE A 160 4.01 8.99 -10.97
N LYS A 161 3.13 9.31 -10.04
CA LYS A 161 2.99 10.66 -9.52
C LYS A 161 3.74 10.78 -8.20
N GLN A 162 4.70 11.70 -8.17
CA GLN A 162 5.42 12.06 -6.95
C GLN A 162 4.62 13.11 -6.17
N TYR A 163 4.76 13.09 -4.84
CA TYR A 163 4.15 14.07 -3.96
C TYR A 163 5.21 14.70 -3.06
N ASN A 164 5.06 15.99 -2.78
CA ASN A 164 5.60 16.61 -1.58
C ASN A 164 4.55 16.59 -0.46
N GLU A 165 4.93 17.06 0.72
CA GLU A 165 4.10 17.01 1.92
C GLU A 165 2.77 17.75 1.73
N GLU A 166 2.82 18.98 1.18
CA GLU A 166 1.66 19.83 0.95
C GLU A 166 0.68 19.21 -0.05
N ALA A 167 1.17 18.77 -1.21
CA ALA A 167 0.34 18.15 -2.24
C ALA A 167 -0.30 16.83 -1.77
N LEU A 168 0.41 16.03 -0.95
CA LEU A 168 -0.16 14.81 -0.37
C LEU A 168 -1.26 15.15 0.64
N GLN A 169 -1.03 16.15 1.50
CA GLN A 169 -2.03 16.60 2.50
C GLN A 169 -3.29 17.13 1.83
N GLU A 170 -3.14 18.00 0.82
CA GLU A 170 -4.28 18.52 0.05
C GLU A 170 -5.06 17.40 -0.63
N CYS A 171 -4.36 16.44 -1.22
CA CYS A 171 -4.98 15.30 -1.87
C CYS A 171 -5.78 14.44 -0.89
N MET A 172 -5.24 14.15 0.29
CA MET A 172 -5.92 13.34 1.31
C MET A 172 -7.08 14.08 1.98
N ALA A 173 -7.04 15.41 2.06
CA ALA A 173 -8.16 16.22 2.55
C ALA A 173 -9.43 16.04 1.68
N ILE A 174 -9.29 15.80 0.38
CA ILE A 174 -10.41 15.47 -0.53
C ILE A 174 -11.12 14.17 -0.10
N ALA A 175 -10.36 13.21 0.47
CA ALA A 175 -10.91 11.97 1.02
C ALA A 175 -11.40 12.10 2.47
N ASP A 176 -11.58 13.34 2.97
CA ASP A 176 -12.03 13.63 4.33
C ASP A 176 -11.08 13.06 5.41
N LEU A 177 -9.78 13.21 5.15
CA LEU A 177 -8.70 12.73 6.01
C LEU A 177 -7.87 13.93 6.49
N LYS A 178 -7.74 14.06 7.81
CA LYS A 178 -6.89 15.05 8.47
C LYS A 178 -5.46 14.51 8.63
N THR A 179 -4.48 15.28 8.22
CA THR A 179 -3.07 14.92 8.43
C THR A 179 -2.70 14.93 9.91
N LEU A 180 -2.15 13.84 10.40
CA LEU A 180 -1.52 13.76 11.73
C LEU A 180 -0.02 14.05 11.63
N LYS A 181 0.65 13.46 10.64
CA LYS A 181 2.06 13.74 10.34
C LYS A 181 2.44 13.30 8.95
N THR A 182 3.55 13.85 8.46
CA THR A 182 4.28 13.36 7.29
C THR A 182 5.72 13.10 7.68
N LEU A 183 6.36 12.18 6.97
CA LEU A 183 7.80 11.93 7.12
C LEU A 183 8.40 11.43 5.82
N ARG A 184 9.67 11.77 5.57
CA ARG A 184 10.46 11.18 4.50
C ARG A 184 11.32 10.04 5.05
N ALA A 185 11.46 9.00 4.27
CA ALA A 185 12.29 7.85 4.63
C ALA A 185 12.99 7.30 3.39
N ASP A 186 14.25 6.98 3.52
CA ASP A 186 14.99 6.32 2.45
C ASP A 186 14.80 4.80 2.54
N HIS A 187 14.41 4.23 1.42
CA HIS A 187 14.37 2.79 1.21
C HIS A 187 15.64 2.36 0.46
N ILE A 188 16.41 1.49 1.08
CA ILE A 188 17.54 0.85 0.40
C ILE A 188 17.01 -0.37 -0.33
N THR A 189 17.14 -0.35 -1.66
CA THR A 189 16.69 -1.46 -2.50
C THR A 189 17.57 -2.69 -2.31
N PRO A 190 17.09 -3.90 -2.63
CA PRO A 190 17.93 -5.11 -2.60
C PRO A 190 19.22 -5.01 -3.44
N MET A 191 19.22 -4.16 -4.46
CA MET A 191 20.37 -3.89 -5.35
C MET A 191 21.28 -2.75 -4.84
N GLY A 192 21.05 -2.22 -3.63
CA GLY A 192 21.87 -1.19 -2.98
C GLY A 192 21.56 0.26 -3.38
N GLY A 193 20.56 0.49 -4.24
CA GLY A 193 20.09 1.85 -4.56
C GLY A 193 19.26 2.46 -3.45
N SER A 194 19.21 3.80 -3.35
CA SER A 194 18.33 4.51 -2.43
C SER A 194 17.12 5.09 -3.14
N GLN A 195 15.95 4.97 -2.53
CA GLN A 195 14.69 5.55 -3.01
C GLN A 195 14.04 6.35 -1.90
N ASN A 196 13.88 7.66 -2.10
CA ASN A 196 13.25 8.53 -1.11
C ASN A 196 11.72 8.42 -1.21
N PHE A 197 11.10 8.00 -0.11
CA PHE A 197 9.66 7.91 0.08
C PHE A 197 9.15 9.06 0.93
N LEU A 198 7.94 9.50 0.65
CA LEU A 198 7.12 10.31 1.53
C LEU A 198 5.99 9.44 2.07
N PHE A 199 5.85 9.40 3.40
CA PHE A 199 4.73 8.80 4.10
C PHE A 199 3.87 9.88 4.73
N GLY A 200 2.56 9.73 4.63
CA GLY A 200 1.58 10.50 5.39
C GLY A 200 0.76 9.57 6.28
N VAL A 201 0.52 10.00 7.51
CA VAL A 201 -0.42 9.40 8.46
C VAL A 201 -1.60 10.32 8.61
N PHE A 202 -2.77 9.79 8.40
CA PHE A 202 -4.03 10.55 8.35
C PHE A 202 -5.07 9.93 9.27
N GLN A 203 -5.95 10.76 9.78
CA GLN A 203 -7.11 10.36 10.58
C GLN A 203 -8.40 10.78 9.88
N LYS A 204 -9.39 9.88 9.86
CA LYS A 204 -10.71 10.19 9.35
C LYS A 204 -11.37 11.25 10.22
N HIS A 205 -12.01 12.22 9.59
CA HIS A 205 -12.88 13.14 10.34
C HIS A 205 -14.03 12.36 10.98
N ALA A 206 -14.38 12.74 12.23
CA ALA A 206 -15.47 12.13 12.98
C ALA A 206 -16.84 12.54 12.42
#